data_8a2c4a87df844407663b336a64e666d2
#
_entry.id   8a2c4a87df844407663b336a64e666d2
#
_cell.length_a   1.000
_cell.length_b   1.000
_cell.length_c   1.000
_cell.angle_alpha   90.00
_cell.angle_beta   90.00
_cell.angle_gamma   90.00
#
_symmetry.space_group_name_H-M   'P 1'
#
loop_
_entity.id
_entity.type
_entity.pdbx_description
1 polymer ?
#
loop_
_entity_poly.entity_id
_entity_poly.type
_entity_poly.pdbx_seq_one_letter_code
_entity_poly.pdbx_strand_id
1 'polypeptide(L)'
;NPSKAWWGEGDEKIYVDGEEFPSHFGTGTEDYYGYAWGSPALYANAYHAQPRCDGPGNYGITAVNRWHILDRIPFQRDFRFDMELWHWWEGIVPEMSVMTYWYARPGATSNRTAPQPADLQLVTLPPYVPPKVAGALEGEELRILAQTGQVGPQDIDKCSGERHLWWREGKPADKLVLAFPAPAAGQYRVFGRFVKAGDYGIVKLSVNDQAAAEPFDFYNDGVTVSDEMLIGVFNLLPEDNKLAVEIIGRNEKAIPGHMFGLDYLQLEPVK
;
A
#
# COMPACT_ATOMS: atom_id res chain seq x y z
N ASN A 1 11.38 -2.27 -9.41
CA ASN A 1 10.97 -1.45 -8.26
C ASN A 1 10.79 -2.34 -7.03
N PRO A 2 11.55 -2.13 -5.93
CA PRO A 2 11.40 -2.94 -4.71
C PRO A 2 10.27 -2.47 -3.77
N SER A 3 9.38 -1.61 -4.23
CA SER A 3 8.30 -1.01 -3.45
C SER A 3 6.97 -1.04 -4.22
N LYS A 4 5.85 -1.12 -3.51
CA LYS A 4 4.51 -0.93 -4.09
C LYS A 4 4.23 0.51 -4.50
N ALA A 5 4.98 1.47 -3.96
CA ALA A 5 4.79 2.88 -4.23
C ALA A 5 5.15 3.24 -5.67
N TRP A 6 4.61 4.35 -6.15
CA TRP A 6 4.82 4.87 -7.48
C TRP A 6 6.29 5.29 -7.70
N TRP A 7 6.84 4.91 -8.84
CA TRP A 7 8.26 5.09 -9.19
C TRP A 7 8.50 6.15 -10.26
N GLY A 8 7.46 6.70 -10.87
CA GLY A 8 7.54 7.41 -12.14
C GLY A 8 6.98 8.83 -12.11
N GLU A 9 7.25 9.65 -11.07
CA GLU A 9 6.92 11.09 -11.04
C GLU A 9 7.85 11.94 -11.90
N GLY A 10 8.98 11.38 -12.35
CA GLY A 10 9.99 12.12 -13.10
C GLY A 10 9.52 12.50 -14.51
N ASP A 11 9.91 13.70 -14.93
CA ASP A 11 9.55 14.29 -16.20
C ASP A 11 10.50 13.86 -17.32
N GLU A 12 9.98 13.71 -18.53
CA GLU A 12 10.83 13.66 -19.71
C GLU A 12 11.27 15.07 -20.11
N LYS A 13 12.51 15.18 -20.61
CA LYS A 13 13.08 16.41 -21.17
C LYS A 13 13.77 16.07 -22.47
N ILE A 14 13.25 16.60 -23.59
CA ILE A 14 13.78 16.34 -24.93
C ILE A 14 14.32 17.63 -25.50
N TYR A 15 15.60 17.59 -25.89
CA TYR A 15 16.36 18.67 -26.48
C TYR A 15 16.67 18.34 -27.92
N VAL A 16 16.40 19.27 -28.83
CA VAL A 16 16.59 19.10 -30.25
C VAL A 16 17.60 20.14 -30.76
N ASP A 17 18.59 19.67 -31.49
CA ASP A 17 19.55 20.51 -32.22
C ASP A 17 20.31 21.57 -31.40
N GLY A 18 20.62 21.24 -30.13
CA GLY A 18 21.41 22.08 -29.25
C GLY A 18 20.58 23.08 -28.41
N GLU A 19 19.31 22.83 -28.25
CA GLU A 19 18.46 23.61 -27.33
C GLU A 19 19.05 23.70 -25.93
N GLU A 20 19.02 24.91 -25.33
CA GLU A 20 19.38 25.11 -23.90
C GLU A 20 18.24 24.75 -22.97
N PHE A 21 17.00 24.97 -23.37
CA PHE A 21 15.78 24.55 -22.69
C PHE A 21 15.04 23.54 -23.57
N PRO A 22 14.53 22.44 -22.98
CA PRO A 22 13.92 21.37 -23.77
C PRO A 22 12.64 21.84 -24.47
N SER A 23 12.49 21.54 -25.76
CA SER A 23 11.25 21.80 -26.50
C SER A 23 10.10 20.86 -26.08
N HIS A 24 10.43 19.70 -25.49
CA HIS A 24 9.47 18.80 -24.87
C HIS A 24 9.81 18.67 -23.40
N PHE A 25 8.88 19.08 -22.56
CA PHE A 25 8.99 19.04 -21.10
C PHE A 25 7.73 18.37 -20.55
N GLY A 26 7.90 17.25 -19.88
CA GLY A 26 6.80 16.43 -19.37
C GLY A 26 6.22 16.88 -18.04
N THR A 27 5.30 16.07 -17.55
CA THR A 27 4.57 16.26 -16.30
C THR A 27 4.52 14.96 -15.47
N GLY A 28 5.31 13.97 -15.84
CA GLY A 28 5.41 12.67 -15.20
C GLY A 28 5.66 11.55 -16.19
N THR A 29 6.33 10.51 -15.73
CA THR A 29 6.64 9.33 -16.56
C THR A 29 5.36 8.64 -17.05
N GLU A 30 4.33 8.55 -16.21
CA GLU A 30 3.03 7.98 -16.59
C GLU A 30 2.37 8.77 -17.72
N ASP A 31 2.41 10.09 -17.67
CA ASP A 31 1.85 10.95 -18.69
C ASP A 31 2.59 10.77 -20.02
N TYR A 32 3.90 10.66 -19.96
CA TYR A 32 4.71 10.38 -21.15
C TYR A 32 4.33 9.04 -21.81
N TYR A 33 4.10 8.01 -21.00
CA TYR A 33 3.70 6.68 -21.49
C TYR A 33 2.18 6.51 -21.70
N GLY A 34 1.38 7.57 -21.48
CA GLY A 34 -0.04 7.63 -21.83
C GLY A 34 -0.97 6.92 -20.87
N TYR A 35 -0.64 6.85 -19.59
CA TYR A 35 -1.52 6.32 -18.54
C TYR A 35 -1.44 7.17 -17.28
N ALA A 36 -2.31 8.13 -17.16
CA ALA A 36 -2.39 8.98 -15.98
C ALA A 36 -2.64 8.15 -14.70
N TRP A 37 -2.12 8.64 -13.56
CA TRP A 37 -2.26 8.04 -12.23
C TRP A 37 -1.47 6.75 -11.99
N GLY A 38 -0.54 6.37 -12.85
CA GLY A 38 0.37 5.24 -12.65
C GLY A 38 -0.33 3.89 -12.40
N SER A 39 -1.44 3.62 -13.09
CA SER A 39 -2.23 2.40 -12.89
C SER A 39 -1.40 1.13 -13.14
N PRO A 40 -1.45 0.12 -12.26
CA PRO A 40 -0.77 -1.16 -12.47
C PRO A 40 -1.48 -2.06 -13.51
N ALA A 41 -2.62 -1.65 -14.04
CA ALA A 41 -3.36 -2.41 -15.04
C ALA A 41 -2.59 -2.50 -16.37
N LEU A 42 -2.54 -3.68 -16.95
CA LEU A 42 -1.93 -3.89 -18.27
C LEU A 42 -2.80 -3.26 -19.36
N TYR A 43 -2.17 -2.61 -20.31
CA TYR A 43 -2.84 -2.06 -21.49
C TYR A 43 -1.94 -2.16 -22.74
N ALA A 44 -2.57 -2.16 -23.90
CA ALA A 44 -1.89 -2.12 -25.19
C ALA A 44 -2.71 -1.29 -26.18
N ASN A 45 -2.22 -0.10 -26.46
CA ASN A 45 -2.78 0.83 -27.44
C ASN A 45 -1.84 0.93 -28.65
N ALA A 46 -2.27 1.61 -29.71
CA ALA A 46 -1.49 1.71 -30.95
C ALA A 46 -0.10 2.35 -30.76
N TYR A 47 0.03 3.29 -29.81
CA TYR A 47 1.26 4.07 -29.63
C TYR A 47 1.82 4.01 -28.21
N HIS A 48 1.09 3.44 -27.26
CA HIS A 48 1.46 3.32 -25.85
C HIS A 48 1.07 1.95 -25.34
N ALA A 49 1.90 1.35 -24.48
CA ALA A 49 1.53 0.12 -23.79
C ALA A 49 2.26 -0.02 -22.46
N GLN A 50 1.62 -0.73 -21.55
CA GLN A 50 2.21 -1.33 -20.36
C GLN A 50 2.02 -2.86 -20.44
N PRO A 51 2.90 -3.57 -21.16
CA PRO A 51 2.75 -5.02 -21.38
C PRO A 51 3.12 -5.85 -20.14
N ARG A 52 3.77 -5.24 -19.14
CA ARG A 52 4.15 -5.92 -17.89
C ARG A 52 4.05 -4.97 -16.72
N CYS A 53 3.43 -5.44 -15.65
CA CYS A 53 3.48 -4.89 -14.30
C CYS A 53 3.28 -6.04 -13.34
N ASP A 54 4.34 -6.47 -12.62
CA ASP A 54 4.32 -7.71 -11.83
C ASP A 54 3.40 -7.59 -10.61
N GLY A 55 3.44 -6.46 -9.90
CA GLY A 55 2.62 -6.23 -8.71
C GLY A 55 3.09 -6.99 -7.45
N PRO A 56 2.39 -6.78 -6.33
CA PRO A 56 1.22 -5.92 -6.13
C PRO A 56 1.56 -4.43 -6.27
N GLY A 57 0.59 -3.65 -6.73
CA GLY A 57 0.82 -2.23 -7.04
C GLY A 57 1.95 -2.06 -8.04
N ASN A 58 2.93 -1.23 -7.73
CA ASN A 58 4.11 -0.99 -8.58
C ASN A 58 5.35 -1.81 -8.20
N TYR A 59 5.21 -2.81 -7.33
CA TYR A 59 6.30 -3.72 -6.98
C TYR A 59 6.70 -4.60 -8.18
N GLY A 60 7.98 -4.92 -8.27
CA GLY A 60 8.47 -5.82 -9.31
C GLY A 60 8.90 -5.08 -10.59
N ILE A 61 8.77 -5.76 -11.72
CA ILE A 61 9.14 -5.22 -13.02
C ILE A 61 7.91 -4.61 -13.69
N THR A 62 8.05 -3.35 -14.08
CA THR A 62 7.10 -2.66 -14.95
C THR A 62 7.80 -2.39 -16.30
N ALA A 63 7.15 -2.72 -17.40
CA ALA A 63 7.60 -2.38 -18.74
C ALA A 63 6.57 -1.47 -19.41
N VAL A 64 7.02 -0.33 -19.89
CA VAL A 64 6.21 0.64 -20.62
C VAL A 64 6.86 1.01 -21.94
N ASN A 65 6.09 1.35 -22.93
CA ASN A 65 6.62 1.82 -24.21
C ASN A 65 5.73 2.90 -24.84
N ARG A 66 6.37 3.75 -25.64
CA ARG A 66 5.74 4.77 -26.45
C ARG A 66 6.37 4.80 -27.84
N TRP A 67 5.55 4.96 -28.87
CA TRP A 67 5.95 5.04 -30.26
C TRP A 67 5.54 6.39 -30.86
N HIS A 68 6.51 7.29 -31.09
CA HIS A 68 6.32 8.56 -31.74
C HIS A 68 6.16 8.38 -33.26
N ILE A 69 4.97 8.03 -33.73
CA ILE A 69 4.66 7.81 -35.14
C ILE A 69 3.96 9.03 -35.74
N LEU A 70 2.90 9.48 -35.07
CA LEU A 70 2.16 10.67 -35.50
C LEU A 70 2.81 11.97 -34.99
N ASP A 71 3.35 11.92 -33.81
CA ASP A 71 4.01 13.00 -33.08
C ASP A 71 5.54 12.90 -33.13
N ARG A 72 6.09 12.44 -34.27
CA ARG A 72 7.52 12.29 -34.45
C ARG A 72 8.28 13.57 -34.13
N ILE A 73 9.47 13.43 -33.54
CA ILE A 73 10.35 14.54 -33.17
C ILE A 73 11.52 14.59 -34.14
N PRO A 74 11.47 15.46 -35.15
CA PRO A 74 12.55 15.58 -36.13
C PRO A 74 13.74 16.34 -35.55
N PHE A 75 14.94 15.90 -35.89
CA PHE A 75 16.20 16.59 -35.56
C PHE A 75 17.14 16.61 -36.75
N GLN A 76 18.09 17.53 -36.81
CA GLN A 76 19.05 17.71 -37.89
C GLN A 76 20.49 17.43 -37.47
N ARG A 77 20.87 17.78 -36.25
CA ARG A 77 22.24 17.67 -35.74
C ARG A 77 22.35 16.75 -34.56
N ASP A 78 21.55 16.99 -33.52
CA ASP A 78 21.60 16.20 -32.30
C ASP A 78 20.22 16.09 -31.63
N PHE A 79 20.10 15.04 -30.83
CA PHE A 79 18.90 14.73 -30.08
C PHE A 79 19.32 14.19 -28.73
N ARG A 80 18.81 14.82 -27.64
CA ARG A 80 19.02 14.39 -26.29
C ARG A 80 17.68 14.15 -25.62
N PHE A 81 17.54 12.99 -25.00
CA PHE A 81 16.37 12.61 -24.25
C PHE A 81 16.77 12.20 -22.83
N ASP A 82 16.34 12.96 -21.86
CA ASP A 82 16.52 12.71 -20.45
C ASP A 82 15.18 12.30 -19.85
N MET A 83 15.19 11.30 -18.97
CA MET A 83 14.07 10.93 -18.12
C MET A 83 14.51 11.10 -16.69
N GLU A 84 13.79 11.92 -15.92
CA GLU A 84 14.05 12.12 -14.51
C GLU A 84 13.63 10.89 -13.73
N LEU A 85 14.40 10.55 -12.68
CA LEU A 85 14.09 9.46 -11.76
C LEU A 85 13.56 10.03 -10.45
N TRP A 86 12.28 9.94 -10.24
CA TRP A 86 11.65 10.41 -9.02
C TRP A 86 10.65 9.39 -8.48
N HIS A 87 10.97 8.85 -7.31
CA HIS A 87 10.14 7.87 -6.59
C HIS A 87 9.42 8.54 -5.42
N TRP A 88 8.17 8.16 -5.13
CA TRP A 88 7.39 8.74 -4.03
C TRP A 88 8.00 8.52 -2.65
N TRP A 89 8.62 7.36 -2.44
CA TRP A 89 9.25 7.06 -1.15
C TRP A 89 10.73 7.38 -1.19
N GLU A 90 11.17 8.15 -0.20
CA GLU A 90 12.59 8.45 0.00
C GLU A 90 13.38 7.17 0.33
N GLY A 91 14.62 7.11 -0.11
CA GLY A 91 15.51 5.97 0.14
C GLY A 91 15.26 4.74 -0.73
N ILE A 92 14.22 4.73 -1.57
CA ILE A 92 14.00 3.69 -2.56
C ILE A 92 14.71 4.08 -3.86
N VAL A 93 15.57 3.18 -4.35
CA VAL A 93 16.26 3.34 -5.64
C VAL A 93 15.74 2.27 -6.58
N PRO A 94 14.84 2.59 -7.52
CA PRO A 94 14.46 1.65 -8.56
C PRO A 94 15.62 1.47 -9.55
N GLU A 95 15.79 0.27 -10.06
CA GLU A 95 16.60 0.05 -11.24
C GLU A 95 15.77 0.37 -12.47
N MET A 96 16.29 1.21 -13.35
CA MET A 96 15.59 1.65 -14.55
C MET A 96 16.49 1.45 -15.78
N SER A 97 15.92 0.85 -16.83
CA SER A 97 16.56 0.69 -18.12
C SER A 97 15.69 1.36 -19.19
N VAL A 98 16.32 2.11 -20.08
CA VAL A 98 15.65 2.79 -21.18
C VAL A 98 16.31 2.40 -22.50
N MET A 99 15.50 2.08 -23.49
CA MET A 99 15.95 1.86 -24.86
C MET A 99 15.18 2.78 -25.81
N THR A 100 15.93 3.55 -26.60
CA THR A 100 15.39 4.44 -27.62
C THR A 100 15.72 3.95 -29.01
N TYR A 101 14.75 4.02 -29.92
CA TYR A 101 14.87 3.74 -31.34
C TYR A 101 14.72 5.03 -32.11
N TRP A 102 15.62 5.25 -33.08
CA TRP A 102 15.61 6.45 -33.89
C TRP A 102 16.14 6.15 -35.31
N TYR A 103 15.75 6.99 -36.24
CA TYR A 103 16.19 6.89 -37.63
C TYR A 103 17.04 8.11 -37.98
N ALA A 104 18.18 7.88 -38.60
CA ALA A 104 19.04 8.94 -39.06
C ALA A 104 19.69 8.58 -40.40
N ARG A 105 20.32 9.59 -41.02
CA ARG A 105 21.14 9.38 -42.23
C ARG A 105 22.42 8.59 -41.88
N PRO A 106 23.02 7.91 -42.88
CA PRO A 106 24.30 7.25 -42.69
C PRO A 106 25.36 8.21 -42.09
N GLY A 107 26.14 7.72 -41.15
CA GLY A 107 27.17 8.51 -40.43
C GLY A 107 26.70 9.12 -39.10
N ALA A 108 25.44 9.01 -38.75
CA ALA A 108 24.97 9.38 -37.39
C ALA A 108 25.58 8.44 -36.35
N THR A 109 25.87 9.00 -35.18
CA THR A 109 26.47 8.29 -34.05
C THR A 109 25.62 8.42 -32.77
N SER A 110 25.80 7.52 -31.84
CA SER A 110 25.20 7.58 -30.49
C SER A 110 26.33 7.65 -29.47
N ASN A 111 26.07 8.35 -28.37
CA ASN A 111 26.96 8.35 -27.20
C ASN A 111 26.73 7.11 -26.32
N ARG A 112 25.83 6.21 -26.67
CA ARG A 112 25.56 4.95 -25.98
C ARG A 112 26.31 3.80 -26.65
N THR A 113 26.86 2.94 -25.82
CA THR A 113 27.40 1.65 -26.28
C THR A 113 26.28 0.66 -26.54
N ALA A 114 26.48 -0.28 -27.47
CA ALA A 114 25.55 -1.38 -27.62
C ALA A 114 25.41 -2.18 -26.30
N PRO A 115 24.18 -2.55 -25.91
CA PRO A 115 23.98 -3.31 -24.69
C PRO A 115 24.72 -4.66 -24.76
N GLN A 116 25.39 -5.01 -23.68
CA GLN A 116 26.06 -6.29 -23.52
C GLN A 116 25.07 -7.34 -22.98
N PRO A 117 25.32 -8.64 -23.12
CA PRO A 117 24.44 -9.68 -22.57
C PRO A 117 24.19 -9.53 -21.05
N ALA A 118 25.12 -8.96 -20.29
CA ALA A 118 24.95 -8.69 -18.87
C ALA A 118 23.91 -7.60 -18.61
N ASP A 119 23.83 -6.58 -19.46
CA ASP A 119 22.89 -5.46 -19.36
C ASP A 119 21.44 -5.89 -19.66
N LEU A 120 21.27 -7.06 -20.28
CA LEU A 120 19.98 -7.64 -20.65
C LEU A 120 19.44 -8.64 -19.61
N GLN A 121 20.17 -8.83 -18.50
CA GLN A 121 19.72 -9.70 -17.44
C GLN A 121 18.60 -9.01 -16.64
N LEU A 122 17.48 -9.70 -16.50
CA LEU A 122 16.40 -9.19 -15.66
C LEU A 122 16.78 -9.29 -14.18
N VAL A 123 16.58 -8.21 -13.44
CA VAL A 123 16.65 -8.23 -11.98
C VAL A 123 15.58 -9.18 -11.44
N THR A 124 15.97 -10.03 -10.51
CA THR A 124 15.04 -10.92 -9.80
C THR A 124 14.80 -10.35 -8.41
N LEU A 125 13.57 -9.96 -8.14
CA LEU A 125 13.13 -9.58 -6.80
C LEU A 125 12.51 -10.78 -6.09
N PRO A 126 12.64 -10.87 -4.74
CA PRO A 126 11.92 -11.87 -3.98
C PRO A 126 10.41 -11.65 -4.10
N PRO A 127 9.55 -12.64 -3.78
CA PRO A 127 8.12 -12.38 -3.66
C PRO A 127 7.84 -11.24 -2.68
N TYR A 128 6.86 -10.40 -3.00
CA TYR A 128 6.45 -9.33 -2.09
C TYR A 128 5.92 -9.89 -0.79
N VAL A 129 6.42 -9.40 0.32
CA VAL A 129 5.94 -9.74 1.66
C VAL A 129 5.49 -8.45 2.35
N PRO A 130 4.19 -8.33 2.69
CA PRO A 130 3.70 -7.17 3.41
C PRO A 130 4.43 -6.99 4.74
N PRO A 131 4.85 -5.76 5.11
CA PRO A 131 5.53 -5.51 6.36
C PRO A 131 4.59 -5.69 7.55
N LYS A 132 5.01 -6.49 8.54
CA LYS A 132 4.29 -6.71 9.81
C LYS A 132 4.95 -5.98 10.96
N VAL A 133 4.13 -5.51 11.91
CA VAL A 133 4.63 -4.94 13.17
C VAL A 133 5.19 -6.06 14.05
N ALA A 134 6.43 -5.89 14.50
CA ALA A 134 7.11 -6.92 15.28
C ALA A 134 6.40 -7.17 16.64
N GLY A 135 6.08 -8.42 16.93
CA GLY A 135 5.43 -8.83 18.16
C GLY A 135 3.92 -8.53 18.23
N ALA A 136 3.35 -7.97 17.17
CA ALA A 136 1.90 -7.77 17.07
C ALA A 136 1.18 -9.12 16.87
N LEU A 137 -0.04 -9.18 17.39
CA LEU A 137 -0.99 -10.26 17.15
C LEU A 137 -1.99 -9.74 16.11
N GLU A 138 -1.82 -10.14 14.86
CA GLU A 138 -2.62 -9.67 13.73
C GLU A 138 -4.11 -10.00 13.94
N GLY A 139 -4.97 -8.99 13.76
CA GLY A 139 -6.40 -9.15 14.05
C GLY A 139 -7.07 -10.24 13.23
N GLU A 140 -6.74 -10.32 11.94
CA GLU A 140 -7.28 -11.31 11.01
C GLU A 140 -6.78 -12.74 11.25
N GLU A 141 -5.69 -12.89 12.00
CA GLU A 141 -5.14 -14.21 12.39
C GLU A 141 -5.73 -14.71 13.71
N LEU A 142 -6.43 -13.87 14.47
CA LEU A 142 -7.04 -14.27 15.74
C LEU A 142 -8.19 -15.25 15.52
N ARG A 143 -8.28 -16.25 16.39
CA ARG A 143 -9.34 -17.26 16.33
C ARG A 143 -10.68 -16.67 16.79
N ILE A 144 -11.66 -16.69 15.91
CA ILE A 144 -13.03 -16.23 16.23
C ILE A 144 -13.73 -17.32 17.08
N LEU A 145 -14.18 -16.92 18.27
CA LEU A 145 -14.93 -17.79 19.20
C LEU A 145 -16.44 -17.62 19.05
N ALA A 146 -16.89 -16.39 18.80
CA ALA A 146 -18.29 -16.06 18.57
C ALA A 146 -18.37 -14.80 17.71
N GLN A 147 -19.36 -14.75 16.83
CA GLN A 147 -19.65 -13.60 15.99
C GLN A 147 -21.12 -13.50 15.63
N THR A 148 -21.58 -12.29 15.36
CA THR A 148 -22.79 -12.00 14.60
C THR A 148 -22.39 -11.26 13.33
N GLY A 149 -23.23 -11.26 12.31
CA GLY A 149 -22.87 -10.66 11.02
C GLY A 149 -21.70 -11.37 10.31
N GLN A 150 -20.96 -10.64 9.53
CA GLN A 150 -19.86 -11.16 8.72
C GLN A 150 -18.51 -10.68 9.26
N VAL A 151 -17.58 -11.58 9.48
CA VAL A 151 -16.21 -11.29 9.92
C VAL A 151 -15.23 -11.93 8.96
N GLY A 152 -14.22 -11.18 8.53
CA GLY A 152 -13.17 -11.67 7.65
C GLY A 152 -12.07 -10.64 7.41
N PRO A 153 -11.03 -10.99 6.66
CA PRO A 153 -9.97 -10.07 6.35
C PRO A 153 -10.40 -9.02 5.32
N GLN A 154 -9.83 -7.82 5.45
CA GLN A 154 -9.88 -6.77 4.42
C GLN A 154 -8.48 -6.19 4.23
N ASP A 155 -8.08 -5.98 2.97
CA ASP A 155 -6.79 -5.42 2.63
C ASP A 155 -6.84 -3.89 2.78
N ILE A 156 -5.91 -3.34 3.58
CA ILE A 156 -5.67 -1.90 3.78
C ILE A 156 -4.16 -1.68 3.92
N ASP A 157 -3.56 -0.99 2.97
CA ASP A 157 -2.10 -0.79 2.88
C ASP A 157 -1.44 -0.17 4.12
N LYS A 158 -2.21 0.53 4.97
CA LYS A 158 -1.70 1.17 6.19
C LYS A 158 -1.71 0.25 7.42
N CYS A 159 -2.32 -0.92 7.32
CA CYS A 159 -2.36 -1.91 8.39
C CYS A 159 -1.07 -2.75 8.43
N SER A 160 -0.80 -3.37 9.57
CA SER A 160 0.21 -4.42 9.70
C SER A 160 -0.14 -5.57 8.76
N GLY A 161 0.87 -6.11 8.05
CA GLY A 161 0.59 -7.11 7.01
C GLY A 161 -0.31 -6.62 5.87
N GLU A 162 -0.57 -5.29 5.78
CA GLU A 162 -1.48 -4.66 4.82
C GLU A 162 -2.91 -5.21 4.88
N ARG A 163 -3.31 -5.69 6.04
CA ARG A 163 -4.59 -6.38 6.25
C ARG A 163 -5.09 -6.15 7.66
N HIS A 164 -6.41 -6.24 7.84
CA HIS A 164 -7.02 -6.23 9.17
C HIS A 164 -8.23 -7.17 9.24
N LEU A 165 -8.66 -7.51 10.45
CA LEU A 165 -9.95 -8.15 10.67
C LEU A 165 -11.06 -7.12 10.53
N TRP A 166 -12.04 -7.39 9.67
CA TRP A 166 -13.19 -6.54 9.40
C TRP A 166 -14.50 -7.23 9.78
N TRP A 167 -15.26 -6.62 10.69
CA TRP A 167 -16.59 -7.06 11.12
C TRP A 167 -17.66 -6.14 10.55
N ARG A 168 -18.58 -6.73 9.79
CA ARG A 168 -19.67 -6.08 9.07
C ARG A 168 -21.03 -6.57 9.56
N GLU A 169 -22.10 -5.81 9.22
CA GLU A 169 -23.51 -6.17 9.45
C GLU A 169 -23.87 -6.35 10.94
N GLY A 170 -23.00 -5.89 11.83
CA GLY A 170 -23.29 -5.86 13.27
C GLY A 170 -24.33 -4.79 13.62
N LYS A 171 -25.05 -5.01 14.72
CA LYS A 171 -26.06 -4.10 15.26
C LYS A 171 -25.77 -3.84 16.73
N PRO A 172 -26.36 -2.79 17.35
CA PRO A 172 -26.25 -2.59 18.78
C PRO A 172 -26.63 -3.85 19.59
N ALA A 173 -25.83 -4.18 20.60
CA ALA A 173 -25.81 -5.39 21.41
C ALA A 173 -25.21 -6.65 20.75
N ASP A 174 -24.84 -6.60 19.48
CA ASP A 174 -24.09 -7.68 18.84
C ASP A 174 -22.66 -7.78 19.39
N LYS A 175 -22.11 -9.01 19.37
CA LYS A 175 -20.78 -9.30 19.91
C LYS A 175 -19.91 -10.07 18.94
N LEU A 176 -18.64 -9.70 18.94
CA LEU A 176 -17.54 -10.45 18.36
C LEU A 176 -16.58 -10.87 19.47
N VAL A 177 -16.22 -12.13 19.55
CA VAL A 177 -15.27 -12.64 20.55
C VAL A 177 -14.10 -13.31 19.84
N LEU A 178 -12.90 -12.82 20.14
CA LEU A 178 -11.64 -13.29 19.57
C LEU A 178 -10.77 -13.92 20.64
N ALA A 179 -10.12 -15.02 20.36
CA ALA A 179 -9.11 -15.62 21.23
C ALA A 179 -7.72 -15.15 20.83
N PHE A 180 -6.88 -14.84 21.81
CA PHE A 180 -5.50 -14.48 21.60
C PHE A 180 -4.57 -15.07 22.66
N PRO A 181 -3.29 -15.40 22.31
CA PRO A 181 -2.29 -15.88 23.25
C PRO A 181 -1.57 -14.72 23.93
N ALA A 182 -0.87 -15.01 25.02
CA ALA A 182 0.15 -14.14 25.59
C ALA A 182 1.46 -14.93 25.78
N PRO A 183 2.64 -14.27 25.78
CA PRO A 183 3.94 -14.96 25.91
C PRO A 183 4.08 -15.77 27.19
N ALA A 184 3.47 -15.33 28.29
CA ALA A 184 3.44 -15.99 29.60
C ALA A 184 2.21 -15.52 30.40
N ALA A 185 1.89 -16.24 31.47
CA ALA A 185 0.92 -15.73 32.45
C ALA A 185 1.49 -14.50 33.16
N GLY A 186 0.68 -13.47 33.32
CA GLY A 186 1.11 -12.23 33.95
C GLY A 186 0.18 -11.05 33.69
N GLN A 187 0.55 -9.90 34.23
CA GLN A 187 -0.15 -8.65 34.01
C GLN A 187 0.44 -7.92 32.77
N TYR A 188 -0.44 -7.51 31.86
CA TYR A 188 -0.08 -6.83 30.61
C TYR A 188 -0.89 -5.57 30.40
N ARG A 189 -0.26 -4.54 29.84
CA ARG A 189 -0.96 -3.50 29.09
C ARG A 189 -1.32 -4.09 27.74
N VAL A 190 -2.60 -4.02 27.40
CA VAL A 190 -3.11 -4.50 26.11
C VAL A 190 -3.45 -3.28 25.27
N PHE A 191 -2.77 -3.12 24.14
CA PHE A 191 -3.04 -2.09 23.16
C PHE A 191 -3.72 -2.73 21.95
N GLY A 192 -4.54 -1.95 21.27
CA GLY A 192 -5.09 -2.31 19.98
C GLY A 192 -4.85 -1.20 18.96
N ARG A 193 -4.60 -1.56 17.74
CA ARG A 193 -4.61 -0.67 16.58
C ARG A 193 -5.83 -0.99 15.74
N PHE A 194 -6.56 0.06 15.33
CA PHE A 194 -7.89 -0.10 14.76
C PHE A 194 -8.05 0.69 13.49
N VAL A 195 -8.89 0.18 12.58
CA VAL A 195 -9.38 0.95 11.44
C VAL A 195 -10.56 1.80 11.91
N LYS A 196 -10.63 3.03 11.39
CA LYS A 196 -11.71 3.99 11.62
C LYS A 196 -12.27 4.45 10.29
N ALA A 197 -13.60 4.58 10.19
CA ALA A 197 -14.26 5.04 8.98
C ALA A 197 -15.64 5.64 9.28
N GLY A 198 -16.31 6.20 8.23
CA GLY A 198 -17.58 6.89 8.35
C GLY A 198 -18.77 6.04 8.81
N ASP A 199 -18.68 4.71 8.68
CA ASP A 199 -19.72 3.72 9.01
C ASP A 199 -19.34 2.78 10.17
N TYR A 200 -18.29 3.14 10.92
CA TYR A 200 -17.82 2.35 12.06
C TYR A 200 -18.57 2.71 13.34
N GLY A 201 -18.68 1.70 14.21
CA GLY A 201 -19.47 1.79 15.45
C GLY A 201 -18.72 2.37 16.65
N ILE A 202 -19.49 2.65 17.70
CA ILE A 202 -19.01 2.81 19.05
C ILE A 202 -19.09 1.44 19.73
N VAL A 203 -18.01 0.97 20.33
CA VAL A 203 -17.93 -0.35 20.92
C VAL A 203 -17.44 -0.31 22.38
N LYS A 204 -17.86 -1.29 23.15
CA LYS A 204 -17.20 -1.68 24.40
C LYS A 204 -16.23 -2.81 24.14
N LEU A 205 -15.00 -2.67 24.65
CA LEU A 205 -14.00 -3.73 24.62
C LEU A 205 -13.87 -4.33 26.02
N SER A 206 -13.70 -5.65 26.08
CA SER A 206 -13.36 -6.35 27.32
C SER A 206 -12.35 -7.46 27.05
N VAL A 207 -11.45 -7.69 28.01
CA VAL A 207 -10.48 -8.78 27.99
C VAL A 207 -10.74 -9.69 29.17
N ASN A 208 -10.95 -11.00 28.93
CA ASN A 208 -11.28 -11.99 29.95
C ASN A 208 -12.41 -11.52 30.88
N ASP A 209 -13.51 -11.02 30.30
CA ASP A 209 -14.69 -10.46 30.96
C ASP A 209 -14.46 -9.19 31.79
N GLN A 210 -13.26 -8.61 31.78
CA GLN A 210 -12.95 -7.31 32.39
C GLN A 210 -13.09 -6.23 31.31
N ALA A 211 -14.01 -5.30 31.52
CA ALA A 211 -14.27 -4.22 30.60
C ALA A 211 -13.14 -3.18 30.62
N ALA A 212 -12.85 -2.59 29.45
CA ALA A 212 -12.08 -1.35 29.34
C ALA A 212 -12.83 -0.21 30.08
N ALA A 213 -12.08 0.82 30.49
CA ALA A 213 -12.64 1.92 31.26
C ALA A 213 -13.72 2.70 30.52
N GLU A 214 -13.51 2.95 29.24
CA GLU A 214 -14.37 3.77 28.38
C GLU A 214 -14.69 3.06 27.06
N PRO A 215 -15.84 3.37 26.44
CA PRO A 215 -16.12 2.93 25.07
C PRO A 215 -15.17 3.56 24.05
N PHE A 216 -15.01 2.89 22.93
CA PHE A 216 -14.18 3.35 21.80
C PHE A 216 -15.08 3.78 20.63
N ASP A 217 -14.91 5.01 20.17
CA ASP A 217 -15.57 5.52 18.97
C ASP A 217 -14.62 5.40 17.76
N PHE A 218 -15.01 4.56 16.81
CA PHE A 218 -14.23 4.30 15.61
C PHE A 218 -14.73 5.08 14.38
N TYR A 219 -15.60 6.08 14.60
CA TYR A 219 -15.95 7.01 13.52
C TYR A 219 -14.73 7.86 13.10
N ASN A 220 -14.59 8.05 11.80
CA ASN A 220 -13.73 9.04 11.18
C ASN A 220 -14.30 9.44 9.82
N ASP A 221 -14.09 10.71 9.41
CA ASP A 221 -14.44 11.14 8.06
C ASP A 221 -13.40 10.59 7.06
N GLY A 222 -13.74 9.48 6.41
CA GLY A 222 -12.85 8.69 5.57
C GLY A 222 -12.16 7.55 6.33
N VAL A 223 -11.53 6.65 5.56
CA VAL A 223 -10.84 5.48 6.09
C VAL A 223 -9.45 5.86 6.60
N THR A 224 -9.15 5.55 7.85
CA THR A 224 -7.84 5.74 8.47
C THR A 224 -7.54 4.61 9.44
N VAL A 225 -6.27 4.50 9.83
CA VAL A 225 -5.81 3.58 10.88
C VAL A 225 -5.39 4.42 12.07
N SER A 226 -5.83 4.03 13.27
CA SER A 226 -5.51 4.75 14.52
C SER A 226 -4.03 4.58 14.87
N ASP A 227 -3.55 5.40 15.81
CA ASP A 227 -2.40 5.03 16.62
C ASP A 227 -2.76 3.84 17.52
N GLU A 228 -1.77 3.25 18.21
CA GLU A 228 -2.02 2.26 19.25
C GLU A 228 -2.82 2.87 20.38
N MET A 229 -3.94 2.25 20.71
CA MET A 229 -4.87 2.69 21.74
C MET A 229 -4.81 1.71 22.91
N LEU A 230 -4.56 2.19 24.13
CA LEU A 230 -4.60 1.36 25.34
C LEU A 230 -6.04 0.88 25.61
N ILE A 231 -6.24 -0.44 25.58
CA ILE A 231 -7.52 -1.06 25.98
C ILE A 231 -7.59 -1.15 27.49
N GLY A 232 -6.50 -1.49 28.14
CA GLY A 232 -6.42 -1.58 29.59
C GLY A 232 -5.24 -2.39 30.08
N VAL A 233 -5.25 -2.67 31.37
CA VAL A 233 -4.27 -3.56 32.05
C VAL A 233 -5.01 -4.79 32.57
N PHE A 234 -4.58 -5.97 32.11
CA PHE A 234 -5.29 -7.22 32.35
C PHE A 234 -4.33 -8.33 32.78
N ASN A 235 -4.82 -9.28 33.57
CA ASN A 235 -4.14 -10.53 33.86
C ASN A 235 -4.39 -11.49 32.71
N LEU A 236 -3.33 -11.88 32.01
CA LEU A 236 -3.38 -12.78 30.85
C LEU A 236 -2.82 -14.16 31.20
N LEU A 237 -3.37 -15.16 30.53
CA LEU A 237 -2.86 -16.53 30.50
C LEU A 237 -2.05 -16.76 29.21
N PRO A 238 -1.21 -17.81 29.15
CA PRO A 238 -0.44 -18.10 27.94
C PRO A 238 -1.32 -18.35 26.71
N GLU A 239 -2.51 -18.90 26.93
CA GLU A 239 -3.45 -19.25 25.85
C GLU A 239 -4.89 -18.83 26.22
N ASP A 240 -5.75 -18.79 25.20
CA ASP A 240 -7.21 -18.61 25.34
C ASP A 240 -7.69 -17.34 26.04
N ASN A 241 -6.89 -16.26 26.05
CA ASN A 241 -7.43 -14.96 26.43
C ASN A 241 -8.49 -14.53 25.41
N LYS A 242 -9.49 -13.81 25.88
CA LYS A 242 -10.63 -13.40 25.06
C LYS A 242 -10.69 -11.90 24.97
N LEU A 243 -10.69 -11.38 23.74
CA LEU A 243 -11.11 -10.00 23.44
C LEU A 243 -12.57 -10.06 23.01
N ALA A 244 -13.48 -9.47 23.78
CA ALA A 244 -14.85 -9.30 23.36
C ALA A 244 -15.08 -7.84 22.93
N VAL A 245 -15.73 -7.68 21.79
CA VAL A 245 -16.14 -6.42 21.16
C VAL A 245 -17.66 -6.39 21.14
N GLU A 246 -18.29 -5.45 21.85
CA GLU A 246 -19.73 -5.27 21.86
C GLU A 246 -20.10 -3.93 21.23
N ILE A 247 -20.91 -3.95 20.18
CA ILE A 247 -21.42 -2.72 19.56
C ILE A 247 -22.45 -2.09 20.49
N ILE A 248 -22.25 -0.82 20.88
CA ILE A 248 -23.18 -0.09 21.72
C ILE A 248 -23.91 1.05 21.02
N GLY A 249 -23.46 1.42 19.82
CA GLY A 249 -24.04 2.50 19.04
C GLY A 249 -23.16 2.96 17.90
N ARG A 250 -23.40 4.18 17.47
CA ARG A 250 -22.60 4.87 16.46
C ARG A 250 -22.49 6.35 16.75
N ASN A 251 -21.48 7.01 16.19
CA ASN A 251 -21.34 8.46 16.24
C ASN A 251 -22.51 9.15 15.52
N GLU A 252 -22.94 10.32 15.98
CA GLU A 252 -24.04 11.09 15.36
C GLU A 252 -23.74 11.50 13.93
N LYS A 253 -22.44 11.67 13.59
CA LYS A 253 -21.97 12.01 12.24
C LYS A 253 -21.82 10.80 11.32
N ALA A 254 -21.90 9.57 11.87
CA ALA A 254 -21.67 8.36 11.09
C ALA A 254 -22.82 8.11 10.10
N ILE A 255 -22.45 7.68 8.89
CA ILE A 255 -23.41 7.09 7.96
C ILE A 255 -23.94 5.76 8.53
N PRO A 256 -25.11 5.26 8.05
CA PRO A 256 -25.67 4.02 8.58
C PRO A 256 -24.71 2.84 8.50
N GLY A 257 -24.30 2.33 9.65
CA GLY A 257 -23.36 1.21 9.80
C GLY A 257 -22.90 1.11 11.26
N HIS A 258 -22.30 -0.04 11.63
CA HIS A 258 -21.70 -0.29 12.94
C HIS A 258 -20.50 -1.23 12.74
N MET A 259 -19.68 -0.96 11.73
CA MET A 259 -18.53 -1.79 11.41
C MET A 259 -17.46 -1.66 12.50
N PHE A 260 -16.57 -2.64 12.55
CA PHE A 260 -15.40 -2.65 13.43
C PHE A 260 -14.22 -3.23 12.67
N GLY A 261 -13.04 -2.68 12.90
CA GLY A 261 -11.80 -3.15 12.27
C GLY A 261 -10.67 -3.22 13.28
N LEU A 262 -10.09 -4.41 13.45
CA LEU A 262 -8.91 -4.63 14.27
C LEU A 262 -7.72 -4.93 13.37
N ASP A 263 -6.73 -4.05 13.41
CA ASP A 263 -5.44 -4.26 12.75
C ASP A 263 -4.65 -5.31 13.55
N TYR A 264 -4.25 -4.98 14.78
CA TYR A 264 -3.54 -5.91 15.66
C TYR A 264 -3.75 -5.60 17.14
N LEU A 265 -3.34 -6.56 17.98
CA LEU A 265 -3.12 -6.35 19.41
C LEU A 265 -1.61 -6.33 19.70
N GLN A 266 -1.18 -5.44 20.60
CA GLN A 266 0.16 -5.38 21.13
C GLN A 266 0.11 -5.60 22.66
N LEU A 267 0.99 -6.47 23.17
CA LEU A 267 1.04 -6.83 24.58
C LEU A 267 2.35 -6.36 25.21
N GLU A 268 2.24 -5.53 26.23
CA GLU A 268 3.39 -5.07 27.02
C GLU A 268 3.31 -5.61 28.46
N PRO A 269 4.28 -6.42 28.94
CA PRO A 269 4.26 -6.89 30.30
C PRO A 269 4.40 -5.72 31.28
N VAL A 270 3.59 -5.73 32.35
CA VAL A 270 3.73 -4.79 33.47
C VAL A 270 4.83 -5.33 34.37
N LYS A 271 5.86 -4.52 34.60
CA LYS A 271 7.00 -4.84 35.46
C LYS A 271 6.65 -4.64 36.92
#